data_92dbbb31541c8f2b2964a512593de1d6
#
_entry.id   92dbbb31541c8f2b2964a512593de1d6
#
_cell.length_a   1.000
_cell.length_b   1.000
_cell.length_c   1.000
_cell.angle_alpha   90.00
_cell.angle_beta   90.00
_cell.angle_gamma   90.00
#
_symmetry.space_group_name_H-M   'P 1'
#
loop_
_entity.id
_entity.type
_entity.pdbx_description
1 polymer ?
#
loop_
_entity_poly.entity_id
_entity_poly.type
_entity_poly.pdbx_seq_one_letter_code
_entity_poly.pdbx_strand_id
1 'polypeptide(L)'
;RVLFRSPLSKVDPNVDLRDEGYRFVVLLERENGEKTFLRVFNDAQRVPFEREISAALKRIGMKLPSVGFLSDHYARTITGDRNRDYSYMVSEKLYREALINQGFDVVDVKLSRNPQLLDSLDVLVVSEPRESFSEEELDKLYRYVESGKNLIIAGKPRTNSYLAPLMEKLGLRFESGILVQKQDQIVDKNAASMPSVRGAGGGPGALGQAEEREYPVSLFLCRATDEAKGLSKLWDDLYVKTNHPEWPYSIVMPEASAIEQVEDKGFRVIPLLIGRDPSSWNELETIDFVNETPLLNPNVGEQAGTKTTMVALERQQAGKEQRIVVVGDADAFSMGEVMASRRGILSINGGLIMSMFEWLSYGELPVDTSRPDPIDNNLTIGAEAAGNVKTILQWILPVLILLGGVLLLFRRR
;
A
#
# COMPACT_ATOMS: atom_id res chain seq x y z
N ARG A 1 31.38 9.57 8.63
CA ARG A 1 30.56 10.65 8.00
C ARG A 1 31.30 11.12 6.76
N VAL A 2 31.12 10.44 5.65
CA VAL A 2 31.70 10.88 4.35
C VAL A 2 30.62 11.66 3.64
N LEU A 3 30.73 12.97 3.64
CA LEU A 3 29.88 13.88 2.88
C LEU A 3 30.62 14.21 1.56
N PHE A 4 30.46 13.36 0.56
CA PHE A 4 30.81 13.74 -0.81
C PHE A 4 29.63 14.52 -1.40
N ARG A 5 29.69 15.85 -1.29
CA ARG A 5 28.89 16.74 -2.11
C ARG A 5 29.76 17.20 -3.26
N SER A 6 29.59 16.60 -4.44
CA SER A 6 30.13 17.20 -5.63
C SER A 6 29.35 18.49 -5.93
N PRO A 7 29.99 19.64 -6.11
CA PRO A 7 29.27 20.81 -6.56
C PRO A 7 28.64 20.54 -7.93
N LEU A 8 27.52 21.19 -8.21
CA LEU A 8 26.73 21.00 -9.44
C LEU A 8 27.61 21.14 -10.72
N SER A 9 28.64 21.98 -10.65
CA SER A 9 29.63 22.17 -11.71
C SER A 9 30.51 20.96 -12.02
N LYS A 10 30.53 19.95 -11.16
CA LYS A 10 31.26 18.68 -11.35
C LYS A 10 30.34 17.52 -11.72
N VAL A 11 29.03 17.74 -11.81
CA VAL A 11 28.11 16.73 -12.31
C VAL A 11 28.22 16.69 -13.83
N ASP A 12 28.24 15.49 -14.39
CA ASP A 12 28.23 15.30 -15.85
C ASP A 12 27.06 16.09 -16.44
N PRO A 13 27.29 17.03 -17.38
CA PRO A 13 26.24 17.84 -17.98
C PRO A 13 25.20 17.01 -18.74
N ASN A 14 25.49 15.75 -19.05
CA ASN A 14 24.55 14.81 -19.65
C ASN A 14 23.58 14.15 -18.64
N VAL A 15 23.75 14.40 -17.33
CA VAL A 15 22.89 13.89 -16.29
C VAL A 15 21.87 14.96 -15.90
N ASP A 16 20.62 14.73 -16.26
CA ASP A 16 19.53 15.63 -15.90
C ASP A 16 19.02 15.31 -14.48
N LEU A 17 19.22 16.24 -13.56
CA LEU A 17 18.77 16.14 -12.18
C LEU A 17 17.50 16.97 -11.89
N ARG A 18 16.90 17.60 -12.90
CA ARG A 18 15.71 18.45 -12.70
C ARG A 18 14.57 17.63 -12.15
N ASP A 19 14.33 16.46 -12.71
CA ASP A 19 13.27 15.56 -12.26
C ASP A 19 13.53 15.00 -10.86
N GLU A 20 14.80 14.93 -10.43
CA GLU A 20 15.19 14.55 -9.08
C GLU A 20 15.19 15.73 -8.09
N GLY A 21 14.77 16.93 -8.52
CA GLY A 21 14.79 18.15 -7.70
C GLY A 21 16.17 18.52 -7.17
N TYR A 22 17.23 18.20 -7.93
CA TYR A 22 18.65 18.42 -7.54
C TYR A 22 19.04 17.79 -6.20
N ARG A 23 18.37 16.71 -5.81
CA ARG A 23 18.65 15.97 -4.58
C ARG A 23 19.85 15.05 -4.74
N PHE A 24 20.38 14.58 -3.61
CA PHE A 24 21.42 13.56 -3.63
C PHE A 24 20.84 12.23 -4.13
N VAL A 25 21.41 11.72 -5.21
CA VAL A 25 21.08 10.41 -5.80
C VAL A 25 22.39 9.72 -6.23
N VAL A 26 22.37 8.41 -6.34
CA VAL A 26 23.46 7.63 -6.92
C VAL A 26 23.06 7.27 -8.34
N LEU A 27 23.87 7.66 -9.32
CA LEU A 27 23.67 7.26 -10.71
C LEU A 27 24.20 5.84 -10.89
N LEU A 28 23.34 4.95 -11.37
CA LEU A 28 23.72 3.64 -11.89
C LEU A 28 23.73 3.72 -13.42
N GLU A 29 24.83 3.32 -14.03
CA GLU A 29 25.01 3.33 -15.48
C GLU A 29 25.53 1.98 -15.94
N ARG A 30 24.89 1.42 -16.98
CA ARG A 30 25.31 0.19 -17.65
C ARG A 30 26.23 0.50 -18.81
N GLU A 31 27.07 -0.43 -19.22
CA GLU A 31 28.01 -0.27 -20.35
C GLU A 31 27.34 0.12 -21.67
N ASN A 32 26.06 -0.21 -21.86
CA ASN A 32 25.28 0.17 -23.03
C ASN A 32 24.71 1.61 -22.96
N GLY A 33 25.01 2.36 -21.89
CA GLY A 33 24.58 3.73 -21.66
C GLY A 33 23.21 3.90 -20.97
N GLU A 34 22.52 2.82 -20.64
CA GLU A 34 21.30 2.86 -19.83
C GLU A 34 21.61 3.35 -18.42
N LYS A 35 20.77 4.26 -17.91
CA LYS A 35 20.99 4.95 -16.63
C LYS A 35 19.72 4.91 -15.76
N THR A 36 19.93 4.83 -14.45
CA THR A 36 18.86 5.02 -13.46
C THR A 36 19.42 5.64 -12.19
N PHE A 37 18.53 6.19 -11.37
CA PHE A 37 18.91 6.76 -10.08
C PHE A 37 18.52 5.83 -8.94
N LEU A 38 19.48 5.60 -8.05
CA LEU A 38 19.24 5.00 -6.75
C LEU A 38 19.10 6.15 -5.74
N ARG A 39 17.94 6.24 -5.12
CA ARG A 39 17.53 7.39 -4.30
C ARG A 39 17.83 7.18 -2.82
N VAL A 40 17.89 8.27 -2.08
CA VAL A 40 17.84 8.30 -0.62
C VAL A 40 16.43 8.70 -0.18
N PHE A 41 15.98 8.17 0.94
CA PHE A 41 14.59 8.26 1.39
C PHE A 41 14.43 9.14 2.63
N ASN A 42 13.21 9.60 2.87
CA ASN A 42 12.88 10.43 4.03
C ASN A 42 12.34 9.57 5.21
N ASP A 43 13.03 8.48 5.49
CA ASP A 43 12.76 7.59 6.62
C ASP A 43 13.93 7.52 7.60
N ALA A 44 13.80 6.74 8.67
CA ALA A 44 14.82 6.62 9.70
C ALA A 44 16.16 6.05 9.18
N GLN A 45 16.11 5.28 8.10
CA GLN A 45 17.28 4.57 7.56
C GLN A 45 17.93 5.30 6.40
N ARG A 46 17.21 6.16 5.71
CA ARG A 46 17.62 7.05 4.61
C ARG A 46 18.28 6.38 3.41
N VAL A 47 19.08 5.34 3.58
CA VAL A 47 19.79 4.66 2.50
C VAL A 47 18.91 3.60 1.82
N PRO A 48 19.15 3.30 0.53
CA PRO A 48 18.47 2.21 -0.14
C PRO A 48 18.88 0.84 0.42
N PHE A 49 17.93 -0.07 0.47
CA PHE A 49 18.15 -1.47 0.83
C PHE A 49 18.27 -2.36 -0.41
N GLU A 50 18.43 -3.64 -0.16
CA GLU A 50 18.55 -4.65 -1.19
C GLU A 50 17.37 -4.63 -2.19
N ARG A 51 16.15 -4.36 -1.73
CA ARG A 51 14.95 -4.24 -2.57
C ARG A 51 15.06 -3.12 -3.59
N GLU A 52 15.38 -1.90 -3.13
CA GLU A 52 15.49 -0.74 -4.01
C GLU A 52 16.72 -0.84 -4.93
N ILE A 53 17.82 -1.41 -4.44
CA ILE A 53 19.01 -1.67 -5.25
C ILE A 53 18.66 -2.68 -6.36
N SER A 54 17.97 -3.77 -6.02
CA SER A 54 17.55 -4.79 -6.98
C SER A 54 16.55 -4.23 -8.00
N ALA A 55 15.61 -3.39 -7.57
CA ALA A 55 14.68 -2.70 -8.47
C ALA A 55 15.42 -1.78 -9.46
N ALA A 56 16.41 -1.02 -8.97
CA ALA A 56 17.23 -0.16 -9.82
C ALA A 56 18.09 -0.97 -10.81
N LEU A 57 18.66 -2.11 -10.38
CA LEU A 57 19.41 -3.00 -11.27
C LEU A 57 18.52 -3.65 -12.33
N LYS A 58 17.29 -4.08 -11.96
CA LYS A 58 16.30 -4.57 -12.93
C LYS A 58 15.98 -3.48 -13.97
N ARG A 59 15.82 -2.22 -13.55
CA ARG A 59 15.50 -1.10 -14.44
C ARG A 59 16.51 -0.88 -15.56
N ILE A 60 17.79 -1.06 -15.29
CA ILE A 60 18.84 -0.95 -16.32
C ILE A 60 19.13 -2.26 -17.06
N GLY A 61 18.49 -3.36 -16.66
CA GLY A 61 18.72 -4.69 -17.21
C GLY A 61 17.60 -5.24 -18.06
N MET A 62 16.36 -4.77 -17.84
CA MET A 62 15.15 -5.31 -18.47
C MET A 62 14.04 -4.27 -18.52
N LYS A 63 13.04 -4.52 -19.37
CA LYS A 63 11.81 -3.71 -19.39
C LYS A 63 11.04 -3.98 -18.09
N LEU A 64 10.68 -2.92 -17.38
CA LEU A 64 9.86 -2.99 -16.17
C LEU A 64 8.37 -2.99 -16.51
N PRO A 65 7.52 -3.54 -15.60
CA PRO A 65 6.07 -3.41 -15.71
C PRO A 65 5.65 -1.94 -15.73
N SER A 66 4.82 -1.59 -16.72
CA SER A 66 4.29 -0.24 -16.90
C SER A 66 2.88 -0.13 -16.34
N VAL A 67 2.66 0.85 -15.47
CA VAL A 67 1.39 1.12 -14.81
C VAL A 67 0.85 2.46 -15.28
N GLY A 68 -0.28 2.47 -15.95
CA GLY A 68 -0.98 3.67 -16.39
C GLY A 68 -2.05 4.08 -15.38
N PHE A 69 -2.09 5.35 -15.02
CA PHE A 69 -3.15 5.92 -14.18
C PHE A 69 -4.03 6.82 -15.02
N LEU A 70 -5.31 6.47 -15.16
CA LEU A 70 -6.27 7.28 -15.90
C LEU A 70 -6.56 8.56 -15.12
N SER A 71 -6.27 9.72 -15.72
CA SER A 71 -6.43 11.04 -15.11
C SER A 71 -7.48 11.93 -15.79
N ASP A 72 -8.13 11.44 -16.86
CA ASP A 72 -9.32 12.07 -17.44
C ASP A 72 -10.52 11.98 -16.46
N HIS A 73 -11.59 12.69 -16.75
CA HIS A 73 -12.86 12.64 -16.01
C HIS A 73 -12.72 12.98 -14.53
N TYR A 74 -11.77 13.89 -14.18
CA TYR A 74 -11.46 14.27 -12.78
C TYR A 74 -11.13 13.07 -11.88
N ALA A 75 -10.63 12.00 -12.45
CA ALA A 75 -10.14 10.85 -11.72
C ALA A 75 -8.94 11.21 -10.83
N ARG A 76 -8.47 10.27 -10.04
CA ARG A 76 -7.32 10.49 -9.15
C ARG A 76 -6.03 10.57 -9.96
N THR A 77 -5.21 11.60 -9.69
CA THR A 77 -3.95 11.83 -10.41
C THR A 77 -2.72 11.38 -9.63
N ILE A 78 -1.65 11.10 -10.37
CA ILE A 78 -0.33 10.78 -9.82
C ILE A 78 0.63 11.98 -9.80
N THR A 79 0.18 13.13 -10.29
CA THR A 79 0.98 14.37 -10.37
C THR A 79 0.48 15.48 -9.44
N GLY A 80 -0.68 15.28 -8.81
CA GLY A 80 -1.28 16.23 -7.87
C GLY A 80 -0.69 16.11 -6.47
N ASP A 81 -0.90 17.13 -5.67
CA ASP A 81 -0.48 17.21 -4.26
C ASP A 81 -1.68 17.25 -3.29
N ARG A 82 -2.89 17.00 -3.79
CA ARG A 82 -4.09 16.97 -2.97
C ARG A 82 -4.19 15.68 -2.18
N ASN A 83 -4.79 15.74 -0.99
CA ASN A 83 -4.97 14.57 -0.12
C ASN A 83 -5.63 13.37 -0.82
N ARG A 84 -6.51 13.62 -1.80
CA ARG A 84 -7.15 12.57 -2.56
C ARG A 84 -6.27 11.92 -3.63
N ASP A 85 -5.17 12.56 -4.03
CA ASP A 85 -4.32 12.10 -5.15
C ASP A 85 -3.38 10.96 -4.73
N TYR A 86 -2.85 10.25 -5.72
CA TYR A 86 -2.01 9.06 -5.52
C TYR A 86 -0.51 9.34 -5.66
N SER A 87 -0.14 10.61 -5.86
CA SER A 87 1.26 11.00 -6.09
C SER A 87 2.22 10.46 -5.03
N TYR A 88 1.82 10.47 -3.76
CA TYR A 88 2.65 9.99 -2.67
C TYR A 88 3.02 8.51 -2.80
N MET A 89 2.03 7.66 -3.07
CA MET A 89 2.23 6.22 -3.20
C MET A 89 2.81 5.79 -4.55
N VAL A 90 2.68 6.63 -5.57
CA VAL A 90 3.04 6.26 -6.94
C VAL A 90 4.35 6.90 -7.37
N SER A 91 4.50 8.22 -7.19
CA SER A 91 5.57 9.01 -7.81
C SER A 91 6.45 9.80 -6.82
N GLU A 92 6.18 9.74 -5.48
CA GLU A 92 7.02 10.43 -4.51
C GLU A 92 8.40 9.78 -4.38
N LYS A 93 9.42 10.51 -4.82
CA LYS A 93 10.78 10.00 -4.90
C LYS A 93 11.46 9.78 -3.54
N LEU A 94 11.00 10.48 -2.51
CA LEU A 94 11.51 10.34 -1.14
C LEU A 94 10.77 9.28 -0.32
N TYR A 95 9.64 8.78 -0.81
CA TYR A 95 8.90 7.73 -0.16
C TYR A 95 9.37 6.37 -0.67
N ARG A 96 9.97 5.57 0.20
CA ARG A 96 10.59 4.29 -0.15
C ARG A 96 9.64 3.35 -0.89
N GLU A 97 8.40 3.25 -0.39
CA GLU A 97 7.39 2.34 -0.93
C GLU A 97 6.61 2.90 -2.13
N ALA A 98 7.01 4.09 -2.66
CA ALA A 98 6.42 4.57 -3.90
C ALA A 98 6.76 3.62 -5.07
N LEU A 99 5.79 3.38 -5.95
CA LEU A 99 5.91 2.41 -7.06
C LEU A 99 7.16 2.65 -7.92
N ILE A 100 7.51 3.92 -8.18
CA ILE A 100 8.72 4.27 -8.94
C ILE A 100 10.02 3.81 -8.27
N ASN A 101 10.03 3.65 -6.94
CA ASN A 101 11.18 3.20 -6.17
C ASN A 101 11.19 1.66 -6.02
N GLN A 102 10.04 1.03 -6.27
CA GLN A 102 9.84 -0.42 -6.19
C GLN A 102 9.95 -1.13 -7.55
N GLY A 103 10.37 -0.42 -8.60
CA GLY A 103 10.67 -1.01 -9.89
C GLY A 103 9.57 -0.88 -10.95
N PHE A 104 8.50 -0.15 -10.69
CA PHE A 104 7.45 0.09 -11.68
C PHE A 104 7.71 1.35 -12.50
N ASP A 105 7.36 1.32 -13.78
CA ASP A 105 7.25 2.50 -14.62
C ASP A 105 5.82 3.02 -14.55
N VAL A 106 5.65 4.29 -14.20
CA VAL A 106 4.34 4.89 -14.01
C VAL A 106 4.10 6.00 -15.02
N VAL A 107 2.90 6.02 -15.60
CA VAL A 107 2.52 7.01 -16.61
C VAL A 107 1.12 7.56 -16.34
N ASP A 108 0.93 8.84 -16.63
CA ASP A 108 -0.36 9.51 -16.64
C ASP A 108 -1.06 9.23 -17.97
N VAL A 109 -2.28 8.67 -17.94
CA VAL A 109 -3.04 8.29 -19.13
C VAL A 109 -4.25 9.19 -19.29
N LYS A 110 -4.42 9.74 -20.49
CA LYS A 110 -5.61 10.48 -20.90
C LYS A 110 -6.17 9.89 -22.19
N LEU A 111 -7.35 9.29 -22.09
CA LEU A 111 -8.02 8.70 -23.26
C LEU A 111 -8.27 9.71 -24.37
N SER A 112 -8.44 10.98 -23.99
CA SER A 112 -8.64 12.11 -24.91
C SER A 112 -7.36 12.54 -25.64
N ARG A 113 -6.17 12.28 -25.09
CA ARG A 113 -4.90 12.80 -25.64
C ARG A 113 -3.91 11.74 -26.08
N ASN A 114 -3.77 10.67 -25.31
CA ASN A 114 -2.76 9.64 -25.54
C ASN A 114 -3.32 8.21 -25.37
N PRO A 115 -4.46 7.87 -26.03
CA PRO A 115 -5.08 6.55 -25.88
C PRO A 115 -4.17 5.41 -26.35
N GLN A 116 -3.22 5.66 -27.22
CA GLN A 116 -2.23 4.68 -27.69
C GLN A 116 -1.33 4.14 -26.57
N LEU A 117 -1.21 4.86 -25.44
CA LEU A 117 -0.46 4.34 -24.28
C LEU A 117 -1.07 3.06 -23.72
N LEU A 118 -2.39 2.86 -23.83
CA LEU A 118 -3.06 1.65 -23.38
C LEU A 118 -2.42 0.37 -23.95
N ASP A 119 -1.93 0.43 -25.22
CA ASP A 119 -1.32 -0.72 -25.87
C ASP A 119 0.02 -1.13 -25.24
N SER A 120 0.70 -0.21 -24.57
CA SER A 120 2.01 -0.45 -23.95
C SER A 120 1.96 -0.77 -22.46
N LEU A 121 0.79 -0.59 -21.81
CA LEU A 121 0.64 -0.82 -20.37
C LEU A 121 0.53 -2.30 -20.04
N ASP A 122 1.08 -2.67 -18.90
CA ASP A 122 0.87 -3.96 -18.26
C ASP A 122 -0.30 -3.90 -17.25
N VAL A 123 -0.49 -2.76 -16.59
CA VAL A 123 -1.60 -2.50 -15.66
C VAL A 123 -2.21 -1.14 -15.95
N LEU A 124 -3.53 -1.04 -15.99
CA LEU A 124 -4.28 0.23 -16.01
C LEU A 124 -4.98 0.43 -14.67
N VAL A 125 -4.95 1.65 -14.14
CA VAL A 125 -5.69 2.06 -12.93
C VAL A 125 -6.76 3.05 -13.31
N VAL A 126 -8.02 2.72 -13.03
CA VAL A 126 -9.20 3.59 -13.20
C VAL A 126 -9.79 3.86 -11.83
N SER A 127 -9.64 5.08 -11.33
CA SER A 127 -9.96 5.39 -9.95
C SER A 127 -10.83 6.63 -9.81
N GLU A 128 -12.03 6.44 -9.27
CA GLU A 128 -12.99 7.51 -8.93
C GLU A 128 -13.15 8.55 -10.06
N PRO A 129 -13.54 8.17 -11.30
CA PRO A 129 -13.96 9.15 -12.29
C PRO A 129 -15.19 9.90 -11.75
N ARG A 130 -15.30 11.18 -12.10
CA ARG A 130 -16.39 12.06 -11.67
C ARG A 130 -17.23 12.57 -12.86
N GLU A 131 -17.00 12.02 -14.00
CA GLU A 131 -17.75 12.22 -15.23
C GLU A 131 -17.87 10.91 -15.99
N SER A 132 -18.94 10.78 -16.80
CA SER A 132 -19.16 9.60 -17.63
C SER A 132 -18.14 9.52 -18.76
N PHE A 133 -17.71 8.30 -19.07
CA PHE A 133 -16.96 8.02 -20.29
C PHE A 133 -17.88 8.12 -21.50
N SER A 134 -17.36 8.62 -22.61
CA SER A 134 -18.02 8.52 -23.91
C SER A 134 -18.04 7.06 -24.40
N GLU A 135 -18.90 6.76 -25.37
CA GLU A 135 -18.94 5.42 -25.99
C GLU A 135 -17.59 5.01 -26.59
N GLU A 136 -16.90 5.94 -27.24
CA GLU A 136 -15.56 5.70 -27.81
C GLU A 136 -14.52 5.37 -26.73
N GLU A 137 -14.56 6.05 -25.60
CA GLU A 137 -13.65 5.78 -24.47
C GLU A 137 -13.97 4.45 -23.79
N LEU A 138 -15.25 4.13 -23.61
CA LEU A 138 -15.68 2.82 -23.11
C LEU A 138 -15.23 1.69 -24.04
N ASP A 139 -15.33 1.86 -25.33
CA ASP A 139 -14.84 0.88 -26.31
C ASP A 139 -13.34 0.66 -26.22
N LYS A 140 -12.55 1.71 -25.94
CA LYS A 140 -11.10 1.59 -25.69
C LYS A 140 -10.84 0.79 -24.42
N LEU A 141 -11.55 1.10 -23.33
CA LEU A 141 -11.42 0.40 -22.05
C LEU A 141 -11.86 -1.07 -22.16
N TYR A 142 -12.95 -1.35 -22.87
CA TYR A 142 -13.41 -2.73 -23.12
C TYR A 142 -12.39 -3.53 -23.91
N ARG A 143 -11.82 -2.95 -24.99
CA ARG A 143 -10.75 -3.60 -25.75
C ARG A 143 -9.51 -3.87 -24.89
N TYR A 144 -9.18 -2.93 -23.99
CA TYR A 144 -8.09 -3.13 -23.03
C TYR A 144 -8.35 -4.36 -22.14
N VAL A 145 -9.54 -4.48 -21.56
CA VAL A 145 -9.94 -5.65 -20.74
C VAL A 145 -9.93 -6.94 -21.57
N GLU A 146 -10.45 -6.91 -22.81
CA GLU A 146 -10.52 -8.08 -23.69
C GLU A 146 -9.15 -8.53 -24.20
N SER A 147 -8.17 -7.64 -24.23
CA SER A 147 -6.78 -7.98 -24.60
C SER A 147 -6.04 -8.81 -23.53
N GLY A 148 -6.65 -9.08 -22.38
CA GLY A 148 -6.06 -9.88 -21.30
C GLY A 148 -5.05 -9.13 -20.44
N LYS A 149 -5.08 -7.80 -20.46
CA LYS A 149 -4.22 -6.96 -19.62
C LYS A 149 -4.80 -6.73 -18.23
N ASN A 150 -3.93 -6.41 -17.28
CA ASN A 150 -4.30 -6.25 -15.89
C ASN A 150 -4.96 -4.88 -15.63
N LEU A 151 -5.90 -4.83 -14.67
CA LEU A 151 -6.69 -3.65 -14.37
C LEU A 151 -6.88 -3.48 -12.86
N ILE A 152 -6.88 -2.24 -12.40
CA ILE A 152 -7.39 -1.86 -11.08
C ILE A 152 -8.56 -0.91 -11.28
N ILE A 153 -9.69 -1.19 -10.63
CA ILE A 153 -10.83 -0.29 -10.52
C ILE A 153 -10.99 0.08 -9.06
N ALA A 154 -10.96 1.38 -8.75
CA ALA A 154 -11.21 1.86 -7.40
C ALA A 154 -12.41 2.82 -7.39
N GLY A 155 -13.47 2.42 -6.69
CA GLY A 155 -14.72 3.14 -6.60
C GLY A 155 -14.75 4.15 -5.46
N LYS A 156 -15.86 4.91 -5.41
CA LYS A 156 -16.25 5.76 -4.30
C LYS A 156 -17.77 5.84 -4.29
N PRO A 157 -18.49 5.64 -3.18
CA PRO A 157 -19.96 5.51 -3.18
C PRO A 157 -20.69 6.56 -4.01
N ARG A 158 -20.27 7.83 -3.90
CA ARG A 158 -20.93 8.95 -4.59
C ARG A 158 -20.66 9.04 -6.10
N THR A 159 -19.70 8.30 -6.62
CA THR A 159 -19.26 8.34 -8.03
C THR A 159 -19.23 6.97 -8.69
N ASN A 160 -19.64 5.91 -8.01
CA ASN A 160 -19.63 4.55 -8.52
C ASN A 160 -20.47 4.34 -9.78
N SER A 161 -21.49 5.18 -10.00
CA SER A 161 -22.32 5.14 -11.21
C SER A 161 -21.50 5.34 -12.50
N TYR A 162 -20.41 6.12 -12.45
CA TYR A 162 -19.54 6.33 -13.60
C TYR A 162 -18.68 5.09 -13.92
N LEU A 163 -18.47 4.21 -12.96
CA LEU A 163 -17.76 2.95 -13.15
C LEU A 163 -18.69 1.77 -13.52
N ALA A 164 -20.03 1.96 -13.42
CA ALA A 164 -20.99 0.89 -13.65
C ALA A 164 -20.77 0.14 -14.97
N PRO A 165 -20.51 0.79 -16.13
CA PRO A 165 -20.29 0.07 -17.38
C PRO A 165 -19.07 -0.87 -17.35
N LEU A 166 -17.99 -0.49 -16.66
CA LEU A 166 -16.81 -1.34 -16.48
C LEU A 166 -17.09 -2.49 -15.51
N MET A 167 -17.83 -2.22 -14.45
CA MET A 167 -18.21 -3.24 -13.45
C MET A 167 -19.12 -4.30 -14.07
N GLU A 168 -20.10 -3.90 -14.88
CA GLU A 168 -20.99 -4.81 -15.62
C GLU A 168 -20.21 -5.70 -16.61
N LYS A 169 -19.20 -5.14 -17.28
CA LYS A 169 -18.31 -5.92 -18.16
C LYS A 169 -17.58 -7.04 -17.40
N LEU A 170 -17.32 -6.84 -16.11
CA LEU A 170 -16.67 -7.81 -15.23
C LEU A 170 -17.67 -8.73 -14.49
N GLY A 171 -18.97 -8.50 -14.63
CA GLY A 171 -20.01 -9.22 -13.90
C GLY A 171 -20.13 -8.82 -12.44
N LEU A 172 -19.66 -7.62 -12.09
CA LEU A 172 -19.65 -7.07 -10.74
C LEU A 172 -20.56 -5.83 -10.63
N ARG A 173 -20.87 -5.49 -9.40
CA ARG A 173 -21.58 -4.26 -9.04
C ARG A 173 -21.05 -3.72 -7.71
N PHE A 174 -20.96 -2.39 -7.57
CA PHE A 174 -20.89 -1.75 -6.28
C PHE A 174 -22.27 -1.72 -5.64
N GLU A 175 -22.39 -2.16 -4.39
CA GLU A 175 -23.62 -2.05 -3.61
C GLU A 175 -23.94 -0.57 -3.37
N SER A 176 -25.22 -0.22 -3.39
CA SER A 176 -25.66 1.15 -3.09
C SER A 176 -25.46 1.48 -1.62
N GLY A 177 -25.22 2.76 -1.33
CA GLY A 177 -25.00 3.27 0.03
C GLY A 177 -23.53 3.34 0.42
N ILE A 178 -23.31 3.78 1.64
CA ILE A 178 -22.00 3.89 2.27
C ILE A 178 -21.90 2.84 3.36
N LEU A 179 -20.82 2.06 3.38
CA LEU A 179 -20.62 1.08 4.44
C LEU A 179 -20.36 1.76 5.77
N VAL A 180 -21.09 1.34 6.77
CA VAL A 180 -20.95 1.80 8.16
C VAL A 180 -20.78 0.63 9.12
N GLN A 181 -20.18 0.89 10.25
CA GLN A 181 -19.94 -0.05 11.31
C GLN A 181 -20.24 0.58 12.68
N LYS A 182 -20.37 -0.24 13.71
CA LYS A 182 -20.62 0.29 15.04
C LYS A 182 -19.42 1.04 15.58
N GLN A 183 -19.66 2.13 16.32
CA GLN A 183 -18.62 2.99 16.87
C GLN A 183 -17.63 2.26 17.78
N ASP A 184 -18.08 1.32 18.58
CA ASP A 184 -17.27 0.53 19.50
C ASP A 184 -16.30 -0.45 18.78
N GLN A 185 -16.49 -0.66 17.49
CA GLN A 185 -15.61 -1.49 16.65
C GLN A 185 -14.51 -0.67 15.96
N ILE A 186 -14.59 0.67 15.99
CA ILE A 186 -13.60 1.54 15.32
C ILE A 186 -12.34 1.73 16.18
N VAL A 187 -12.51 1.82 17.50
CA VAL A 187 -11.38 2.07 18.42
C VAL A 187 -11.20 0.88 19.35
N ASP A 188 -10.08 0.21 19.24
CA ASP A 188 -9.69 -0.77 20.24
C ASP A 188 -9.29 -0.07 21.54
N LYS A 189 -10.07 -0.26 22.60
CA LYS A 189 -9.81 0.30 23.94
C LYS A 189 -8.45 -0.12 24.50
N ASN A 190 -7.93 -1.28 24.09
CA ASN A 190 -6.60 -1.76 24.48
C ASN A 190 -5.49 -1.09 23.67
N ALA A 191 -5.75 -0.68 22.42
CA ALA A 191 -4.79 0.06 21.61
C ALA A 191 -4.53 1.50 22.11
N ALA A 192 -5.44 2.05 22.92
CA ALA A 192 -5.23 3.35 23.57
C ALA A 192 -4.05 3.36 24.56
N SER A 193 -3.65 2.20 25.07
CA SER A 193 -2.49 2.02 25.97
C SER A 193 -1.19 1.71 25.25
N MET A 194 -1.19 1.50 23.93
CA MET A 194 0.03 1.23 23.17
C MET A 194 0.92 2.46 23.09
N PRO A 195 2.24 2.31 23.30
CA PRO A 195 3.18 3.36 22.97
C PRO A 195 3.03 3.65 21.48
N SER A 196 2.80 4.93 21.13
CA SER A 196 2.75 5.37 19.74
C SER A 196 3.98 4.81 19.01
N VAL A 197 3.76 3.88 18.08
CA VAL A 197 4.81 3.49 17.14
C VAL A 197 5.13 4.76 16.36
N ARG A 198 6.24 5.40 16.67
CA ARG A 198 6.73 6.59 15.99
C ARG A 198 7.04 6.20 14.54
N GLY A 199 6.01 6.23 13.72
CA GLY A 199 6.16 6.30 12.29
C GLY A 199 6.86 7.61 11.94
N ALA A 200 7.86 7.55 11.11
CA ALA A 200 8.68 8.66 10.66
C ALA A 200 7.81 9.87 10.24
N GLY A 201 7.92 10.99 10.94
CA GLY A 201 7.34 12.27 10.50
C GLY A 201 6.80 13.21 11.57
N GLY A 202 6.64 12.81 12.82
CA GLY A 202 6.16 13.68 13.89
C GLY A 202 7.29 14.41 14.60
N GLY A 203 7.42 15.72 14.43
CA GLY A 203 8.31 16.58 15.20
C GLY A 203 7.95 16.60 16.70
N PRO A 204 8.87 16.98 17.61
CA PRO A 204 8.65 17.00 19.06
C PRO A 204 7.77 18.22 19.45
N GLY A 205 6.46 18.08 19.36
CA GLY A 205 5.55 19.19 19.68
C GLY A 205 4.07 18.82 19.88
N ALA A 206 3.67 17.61 19.61
CA ALA A 206 2.25 17.23 19.69
C ALA A 206 1.93 16.40 20.95
N LEU A 207 2.30 16.89 22.13
CA LEU A 207 1.75 16.42 23.41
C LEU A 207 0.63 17.38 23.85
N GLY A 208 -0.33 17.65 22.97
CA GLY A 208 -1.63 18.20 23.34
C GLY A 208 -2.47 17.07 23.94
N GLN A 209 -3.24 17.36 24.98
CA GLN A 209 -4.26 16.47 25.53
C GLN A 209 -5.16 16.04 24.36
N ALA A 210 -5.05 14.77 23.95
CA ALA A 210 -5.89 14.24 22.90
C ALA A 210 -7.29 14.06 23.50
N GLU A 211 -8.23 14.93 23.13
CA GLU A 211 -9.66 14.66 23.23
C GLU A 211 -9.93 13.26 22.64
N GLU A 212 -10.79 12.49 23.29
CA GLU A 212 -11.32 11.26 22.70
C GLU A 212 -12.05 11.67 21.42
N ARG A 213 -11.37 11.60 20.29
CA ARG A 213 -11.99 11.84 18.99
C ARG A 213 -12.76 10.60 18.62
N GLU A 214 -14.06 10.72 18.58
CA GLU A 214 -14.92 9.76 17.91
C GLU A 214 -14.65 9.86 16.40
N TYR A 215 -14.41 8.70 15.78
CA TYR A 215 -14.29 8.63 14.32
C TYR A 215 -15.68 8.42 13.71
N PRO A 216 -15.95 8.98 12.51
CA PRO A 216 -17.23 8.73 11.86
C PRO A 216 -17.42 7.23 11.59
N VAL A 217 -18.62 6.72 11.76
CA VAL A 217 -18.96 5.30 11.58
C VAL A 217 -18.74 4.81 10.13
N SER A 218 -18.64 5.75 9.17
CA SER A 218 -18.24 5.51 7.78
C SER A 218 -16.73 5.29 7.59
N LEU A 219 -15.92 5.46 8.63
CA LEU A 219 -14.50 5.09 8.60
C LEU A 219 -14.40 3.57 8.70
N PHE A 220 -14.52 2.90 7.56
CA PHE A 220 -14.68 1.46 7.50
C PHE A 220 -13.35 0.73 7.66
N LEU A 221 -13.30 -0.20 8.61
CA LEU A 221 -12.11 -0.99 8.91
C LEU A 221 -12.22 -2.39 8.31
N CYS A 222 -11.22 -2.76 7.51
CA CYS A 222 -11.19 -4.04 6.82
C CYS A 222 -10.02 -4.91 7.27
N ARG A 223 -10.17 -6.22 7.05
CA ARG A 223 -9.14 -7.23 7.19
C ARG A 223 -9.05 -8.11 5.96
N ALA A 224 -7.90 -8.75 5.75
CA ALA A 224 -7.75 -9.72 4.69
C ALA A 224 -8.55 -11.00 4.97
N THR A 225 -9.07 -11.61 3.90
CA THR A 225 -9.81 -12.87 3.95
C THR A 225 -8.89 -14.08 3.97
N ASP A 226 -9.42 -15.24 4.27
CA ASP A 226 -8.67 -16.50 4.15
C ASP A 226 -8.34 -16.84 2.69
N GLU A 227 -9.19 -16.42 1.74
CA GLU A 227 -9.00 -16.61 0.31
C GLU A 227 -7.86 -15.73 -0.25
N ALA A 228 -7.56 -14.61 0.38
CA ALA A 228 -6.42 -13.77 0.01
C ALA A 228 -5.07 -14.40 0.37
N LYS A 229 -5.07 -15.33 1.34
CA LYS A 229 -3.88 -16.07 1.73
C LYS A 229 -3.41 -16.99 0.61
N GLY A 230 -2.12 -16.98 0.36
CA GLY A 230 -1.51 -17.79 -0.69
C GLY A 230 -1.52 -17.15 -2.08
N LEU A 231 -2.08 -15.94 -2.24
CA LEU A 231 -2.01 -15.21 -3.51
C LEU A 231 -0.59 -14.70 -3.81
N SER A 232 0.07 -14.18 -2.80
CA SER A 232 1.47 -13.77 -2.83
C SER A 232 2.00 -13.63 -1.41
N LYS A 233 3.30 -13.44 -1.28
CA LYS A 233 3.94 -13.29 0.02
C LYS A 233 3.47 -12.06 0.79
N LEU A 234 3.34 -10.92 0.12
CA LEU A 234 2.87 -9.70 0.79
C LEU A 234 1.39 -9.82 1.17
N TRP A 235 0.58 -10.61 0.45
CA TRP A 235 -0.78 -10.95 0.87
C TRP A 235 -0.79 -11.83 2.11
N ASP A 236 0.12 -12.81 2.22
CA ASP A 236 0.27 -13.62 3.44
C ASP A 236 0.66 -12.76 4.64
N ASP A 237 1.61 -11.84 4.47
CA ASP A 237 2.02 -10.89 5.50
C ASP A 237 0.88 -9.96 5.91
N LEU A 238 0.10 -9.48 4.94
CA LEU A 238 -1.06 -8.63 5.17
C LEU A 238 -2.16 -9.39 5.94
N TYR A 239 -2.41 -10.65 5.56
CA TYR A 239 -3.35 -11.52 6.26
C TYR A 239 -2.95 -11.70 7.73
N VAL A 240 -1.69 -12.06 8.00
CA VAL A 240 -1.19 -12.24 9.38
C VAL A 240 -1.36 -10.96 10.19
N LYS A 241 -0.99 -9.81 9.65
CA LYS A 241 -1.09 -8.51 10.35
C LYS A 241 -2.53 -8.11 10.61
N THR A 242 -3.41 -8.23 9.61
CA THR A 242 -4.80 -7.77 9.74
C THR A 242 -5.67 -8.73 10.56
N ASN A 243 -5.25 -9.97 10.76
CA ASN A 243 -5.94 -10.97 11.58
C ASN A 243 -5.19 -11.28 12.89
N HIS A 244 -4.22 -10.44 13.28
CA HIS A 244 -3.49 -10.64 14.55
C HIS A 244 -4.44 -10.55 15.74
N PRO A 245 -4.42 -11.52 16.68
CA PRO A 245 -5.41 -11.59 17.76
C PRO A 245 -5.32 -10.45 18.77
N GLU A 246 -4.11 -9.92 19.03
CA GLU A 246 -3.90 -8.90 20.05
C GLU A 246 -3.77 -7.50 19.46
N TRP A 247 -3.10 -7.36 18.29
CA TRP A 247 -2.83 -6.07 17.64
C TRP A 247 -3.20 -6.11 16.15
N PRO A 248 -4.48 -6.16 15.84
CA PRO A 248 -4.91 -6.26 14.45
C PRO A 248 -4.68 -4.94 13.72
N TYR A 249 -3.83 -4.97 12.72
CA TYR A 249 -3.77 -3.88 11.75
C TYR A 249 -5.07 -3.85 10.94
N SER A 250 -5.43 -2.67 10.43
CA SER A 250 -6.62 -2.51 9.60
C SER A 250 -6.25 -1.85 8.28
N ILE A 251 -6.93 -2.26 7.23
CA ILE A 251 -7.05 -1.46 6.03
C ILE A 251 -8.20 -0.49 6.27
N VAL A 252 -7.92 0.79 6.16
CA VAL A 252 -8.88 1.86 6.43
C VAL A 252 -9.44 2.36 5.12
N MET A 253 -10.77 2.40 5.03
CA MET A 253 -11.53 2.84 3.86
C MET A 253 -12.57 3.90 4.29
N PRO A 254 -12.24 5.19 4.17
CA PRO A 254 -13.21 6.25 4.44
C PRO A 254 -14.32 6.25 3.38
N GLU A 255 -15.56 5.92 3.76
CA GLU A 255 -16.72 5.84 2.87
C GLU A 255 -16.59 4.76 1.76
N ALA A 256 -16.54 3.50 2.14
CA ALA A 256 -16.48 2.38 1.21
C ALA A 256 -17.85 1.93 0.67
N SER A 257 -17.86 1.29 -0.49
CA SER A 257 -18.97 0.45 -0.99
C SER A 257 -18.60 -1.02 -0.92
N ALA A 258 -19.57 -1.88 -0.71
CA ALA A 258 -19.39 -3.30 -0.92
C ALA A 258 -19.39 -3.64 -2.43
N ILE A 259 -18.81 -4.80 -2.75
CA ILE A 259 -18.72 -5.32 -4.11
C ILE A 259 -19.46 -6.65 -4.16
N GLU A 260 -20.35 -6.78 -5.14
CA GLU A 260 -21.15 -7.97 -5.39
C GLU A 260 -20.85 -8.55 -6.78
N GLN A 261 -20.78 -9.86 -6.87
CA GLN A 261 -20.81 -10.55 -8.13
C GLN A 261 -22.28 -10.75 -8.55
N VAL A 262 -22.67 -10.19 -9.69
CA VAL A 262 -24.03 -10.25 -10.21
C VAL A 262 -24.16 -11.18 -11.40
N GLU A 263 -23.07 -11.46 -12.10
CA GLU A 263 -23.06 -12.33 -13.27
C GLU A 263 -21.70 -13.05 -13.38
N ASP A 264 -21.71 -14.28 -13.88
CA ASP A 264 -20.48 -14.99 -14.21
C ASP A 264 -20.00 -14.56 -15.63
N LYS A 265 -18.89 -13.84 -15.70
CA LYS A 265 -18.22 -13.41 -16.94
C LYS A 265 -16.94 -14.22 -17.22
N GLY A 266 -16.84 -15.42 -16.65
CA GLY A 266 -15.69 -16.30 -16.82
C GLY A 266 -14.46 -15.91 -16.00
N PHE A 267 -14.64 -15.10 -14.97
CA PHE A 267 -13.62 -14.80 -13.99
C PHE A 267 -13.79 -15.65 -12.73
N ARG A 268 -12.69 -16.15 -12.21
CA ARG A 268 -12.64 -16.57 -10.80
C ARG A 268 -12.60 -15.33 -9.93
N VAL A 269 -13.62 -15.11 -9.12
CA VAL A 269 -13.72 -13.98 -8.20
C VAL A 269 -13.25 -14.42 -6.82
N ILE A 270 -12.28 -13.69 -6.26
CA ILE A 270 -11.65 -13.98 -4.97
C ILE A 270 -11.87 -12.76 -4.06
N PRO A 271 -12.62 -12.88 -2.96
CA PRO A 271 -12.71 -11.81 -1.99
C PRO A 271 -11.34 -11.61 -1.32
N LEU A 272 -10.87 -10.36 -1.29
CA LEU A 272 -9.57 -9.99 -0.72
C LEU A 272 -9.70 -9.34 0.65
N LEU A 273 -10.61 -8.38 0.76
CA LEU A 273 -10.87 -7.64 2.00
C LEU A 273 -12.35 -7.68 2.36
N ILE A 274 -12.59 -7.86 3.65
CA ILE A 274 -13.92 -7.78 4.25
C ILE A 274 -13.93 -6.84 5.45
N GLY A 275 -15.10 -6.29 5.76
CA GLY A 275 -15.31 -5.51 6.97
C GLY A 275 -14.96 -6.31 8.23
N ARG A 276 -14.36 -5.66 9.21
CA ARG A 276 -14.06 -6.28 10.51
C ARG A 276 -15.32 -6.56 11.33
N ASP A 277 -16.28 -5.64 11.28
CA ASP A 277 -17.56 -5.79 11.98
C ASP A 277 -18.52 -6.63 11.14
N PRO A 278 -18.91 -7.85 11.62
CA PRO A 278 -19.86 -8.68 10.89
C PRO A 278 -21.30 -8.13 10.93
N SER A 279 -21.56 -7.09 11.73
CA SER A 279 -22.85 -6.41 11.80
C SER A 279 -22.88 -5.09 11.03
N SER A 280 -21.84 -4.80 10.23
CA SER A 280 -21.82 -3.65 9.33
C SER A 280 -22.93 -3.71 8.29
N TRP A 281 -23.36 -2.55 7.80
CA TRP A 281 -24.42 -2.48 6.77
C TRP A 281 -24.13 -1.38 5.74
N ASN A 282 -24.88 -1.37 4.67
CA ASN A 282 -24.89 -0.34 3.65
C ASN A 282 -25.92 0.74 4.04
N GLU A 283 -25.46 1.89 4.48
CA GLU A 283 -26.31 3.02 4.87
C GLU A 283 -26.80 3.78 3.64
N LEU A 284 -28.12 3.95 3.52
CA LEU A 284 -28.77 4.57 2.35
C LEU A 284 -29.40 5.92 2.64
N GLU A 285 -29.71 6.23 3.90
CA GLU A 285 -30.47 7.41 4.30
C GLU A 285 -29.57 8.52 4.83
N THR A 286 -28.58 8.17 5.67
CA THR A 286 -27.68 9.14 6.31
C THR A 286 -26.51 9.51 5.39
N ILE A 287 -26.25 10.81 5.28
CA ILE A 287 -25.12 11.38 4.53
C ILE A 287 -24.15 12.18 5.40
N ASP A 288 -24.56 12.55 6.60
CA ASP A 288 -23.76 13.31 7.58
C ASP A 288 -23.38 12.43 8.77
N PHE A 289 -22.30 11.68 8.63
CA PHE A 289 -21.79 10.76 9.65
C PHE A 289 -21.07 11.45 10.82
N VAL A 290 -21.05 12.76 10.85
CA VAL A 290 -20.48 13.57 11.95
C VAL A 290 -21.54 13.95 12.96
N ASN A 291 -22.71 14.39 12.47
CA ASN A 291 -23.79 14.92 13.32
C ASN A 291 -24.94 13.91 13.50
N GLU A 292 -25.01 12.87 12.66
CA GLU A 292 -26.07 11.88 12.68
C GLU A 292 -25.49 10.50 12.98
N THR A 293 -26.18 9.73 13.80
CA THR A 293 -25.86 8.32 14.04
C THR A 293 -26.78 7.45 13.22
N PRO A 294 -26.31 6.80 12.16
CA PRO A 294 -27.15 5.95 11.32
C PRO A 294 -27.69 4.76 12.09
N LEU A 295 -28.91 4.35 11.75
CA LEU A 295 -29.58 3.18 12.30
C LEU A 295 -30.03 2.27 11.17
N LEU A 296 -29.65 1.01 11.22
CA LEU A 296 -30.05 0.02 10.22
C LEU A 296 -31.57 0.03 9.95
N ASN A 297 -31.97 0.32 8.73
CA ASN A 297 -33.36 0.32 8.26
C ASN A 297 -33.58 -0.67 7.10
N PRO A 298 -33.91 -1.95 7.36
CA PRO A 298 -34.13 -2.93 6.31
C PRO A 298 -35.26 -2.57 5.33
N ASN A 299 -36.19 -1.68 5.72
CA ASN A 299 -37.32 -1.30 4.87
C ASN A 299 -36.90 -0.46 3.64
N VAL A 300 -35.73 0.18 3.69
CA VAL A 300 -35.19 0.97 2.58
C VAL A 300 -34.19 0.16 1.73
N GLY A 301 -33.93 -1.09 2.11
CA GLY A 301 -33.00 -1.96 1.39
C GLY A 301 -31.63 -2.10 2.04
N GLU A 302 -31.46 -1.59 3.26
CA GLU A 302 -30.23 -1.78 4.01
C GLU A 302 -30.09 -3.21 4.52
N GLN A 303 -28.86 -3.74 4.43
CA GLN A 303 -28.59 -5.12 4.79
C GLN A 303 -27.35 -5.20 5.69
N ALA A 304 -27.55 -5.72 6.89
CA ALA A 304 -26.45 -6.02 7.79
C ALA A 304 -25.75 -7.33 7.39
N GLY A 305 -24.44 -7.36 7.59
CA GLY A 305 -23.65 -8.56 7.37
C GLY A 305 -22.18 -8.24 7.07
N THR A 306 -21.39 -9.29 6.91
CA THR A 306 -20.00 -9.13 6.47
C THR A 306 -19.99 -8.60 5.04
N LYS A 307 -19.33 -7.45 4.84
CA LYS A 307 -19.28 -6.76 3.55
C LYS A 307 -17.92 -6.95 2.90
N THR A 308 -17.91 -7.36 1.63
CA THR A 308 -16.68 -7.48 0.82
C THR A 308 -16.38 -6.13 0.18
N THR A 309 -15.20 -5.57 0.46
CA THR A 309 -14.79 -4.25 -0.03
C THR A 309 -13.72 -4.29 -1.09
N MET A 310 -13.11 -5.45 -1.32
CA MET A 310 -12.10 -5.64 -2.34
C MET A 310 -12.14 -7.07 -2.85
N VAL A 311 -12.06 -7.22 -4.17
CA VAL A 311 -12.01 -8.51 -4.86
C VAL A 311 -10.89 -8.54 -5.88
N ALA A 312 -10.32 -9.73 -6.07
CA ALA A 312 -9.49 -10.06 -7.22
C ALA A 312 -10.28 -10.90 -8.22
N LEU A 313 -10.01 -10.71 -9.51
CA LEU A 313 -10.54 -11.51 -10.59
C LEU A 313 -9.39 -12.09 -11.39
N GLU A 314 -9.47 -13.37 -11.70
CA GLU A 314 -8.50 -14.12 -12.48
C GLU A 314 -9.20 -14.81 -13.64
N ARG A 315 -8.61 -14.77 -14.82
CA ARG A 315 -8.96 -15.65 -15.94
C ARG A 315 -7.79 -15.87 -16.87
N GLN A 316 -7.88 -16.91 -17.70
CA GLN A 316 -6.97 -17.09 -18.83
C GLN A 316 -7.56 -16.37 -20.06
N GLN A 317 -6.84 -15.40 -20.60
CA GLN A 317 -7.25 -14.63 -21.76
C GLN A 317 -6.07 -14.46 -22.72
N ALA A 318 -6.30 -14.75 -24.01
CA ALA A 318 -5.26 -14.67 -25.05
C ALA A 318 -3.94 -15.38 -24.69
N GLY A 319 -4.01 -16.52 -23.99
CA GLY A 319 -2.85 -17.32 -23.57
C GLY A 319 -2.05 -16.75 -22.40
N LYS A 320 -2.61 -15.74 -21.72
CA LYS A 320 -2.03 -15.13 -20.51
C LYS A 320 -3.02 -15.15 -19.35
N GLU A 321 -2.51 -15.17 -18.16
CA GLU A 321 -3.32 -14.97 -16.97
C GLU A 321 -3.60 -13.47 -16.81
N GLN A 322 -4.87 -13.10 -16.88
CA GLN A 322 -5.34 -11.75 -16.61
C GLN A 322 -5.71 -11.63 -15.14
N ARG A 323 -5.24 -10.56 -14.50
CA ARG A 323 -5.50 -10.22 -13.11
C ARG A 323 -6.14 -8.84 -12.99
N ILE A 324 -7.30 -8.77 -12.34
CA ILE A 324 -8.02 -7.52 -12.12
C ILE A 324 -8.30 -7.37 -10.63
N VAL A 325 -8.15 -6.16 -10.12
CA VAL A 325 -8.49 -5.81 -8.73
C VAL A 325 -9.60 -4.77 -8.75
N VAL A 326 -10.63 -4.99 -7.95
CA VAL A 326 -11.70 -4.01 -7.73
C VAL A 326 -11.76 -3.66 -6.25
N VAL A 327 -11.83 -2.35 -5.96
CA VAL A 327 -11.79 -1.80 -4.60
C VAL A 327 -12.96 -0.86 -4.39
N GLY A 328 -13.65 -0.98 -3.26
CA GLY A 328 -14.83 -0.20 -2.92
C GLY A 328 -14.57 1.22 -2.44
N ASP A 329 -13.30 1.57 -2.19
CA ASP A 329 -12.94 2.93 -1.77
C ASP A 329 -11.59 3.36 -2.35
N ALA A 330 -11.62 4.35 -3.22
CA ALA A 330 -10.44 4.95 -3.82
C ALA A 330 -9.57 5.71 -2.82
N ASP A 331 -10.13 6.15 -1.69
CA ASP A 331 -9.35 6.85 -0.65
C ASP A 331 -8.34 5.93 0.03
N ALA A 332 -8.54 4.62 0.02
CA ALA A 332 -7.60 3.66 0.62
C ALA A 332 -6.14 3.82 0.12
N PHE A 333 -5.95 4.37 -1.08
CA PHE A 333 -4.65 4.59 -1.72
C PHE A 333 -4.23 6.06 -1.77
N SER A 334 -5.07 6.95 -1.27
CA SER A 334 -4.82 8.39 -1.31
C SER A 334 -3.66 8.80 -0.39
N MET A 335 -3.00 9.91 -0.74
CA MET A 335 -1.97 10.49 0.11
C MET A 335 -2.51 10.77 1.52
N GLY A 336 -3.73 11.31 1.61
CA GLY A 336 -4.36 11.62 2.88
C GLY A 336 -4.55 10.41 3.77
N GLU A 337 -4.94 9.26 3.20
CA GLU A 337 -5.16 8.04 3.99
C GLU A 337 -3.85 7.33 4.36
N VAL A 338 -2.92 7.20 3.40
CA VAL A 338 -1.64 6.54 3.64
C VAL A 338 -0.78 7.28 4.67
N MET A 339 -0.87 8.61 4.70
CA MET A 339 -0.18 9.45 5.69
C MET A 339 -0.98 9.63 7.00
N ALA A 340 -2.22 9.18 7.04
CA ALA A 340 -3.07 9.36 8.22
C ALA A 340 -2.53 8.57 9.42
N SER A 341 -2.50 9.24 10.57
CA SER A 341 -2.22 8.61 11.86
C SER A 341 -3.43 8.82 12.76
N ARG A 342 -4.07 7.73 13.17
CA ARG A 342 -5.26 7.75 14.02
C ARG A 342 -4.99 7.01 15.31
N ARG A 343 -5.34 7.65 16.44
CA ARG A 343 -5.19 7.02 17.75
C ARG A 343 -6.11 5.80 17.84
N GLY A 344 -5.58 4.66 18.28
CA GLY A 344 -6.36 3.43 18.44
C GLY A 344 -6.63 2.67 17.13
N ILE A 345 -6.10 3.14 15.98
CA ILE A 345 -6.20 2.42 14.70
C ILE A 345 -4.80 2.20 14.14
N LEU A 346 -4.43 0.94 13.98
CA LEU A 346 -3.20 0.55 13.33
C LEU A 346 -3.46 0.38 11.82
N SER A 347 -3.26 1.46 11.04
CA SER A 347 -3.45 1.41 9.59
C SER A 347 -2.24 0.81 8.88
N ILE A 348 -2.51 -0.01 7.82
CA ILE A 348 -1.49 -0.63 6.96
C ILE A 348 -1.82 -0.46 5.47
N ASN A 349 -2.44 0.65 5.08
CA ASN A 349 -2.84 0.90 3.69
C ASN A 349 -1.67 0.89 2.69
N GLY A 350 -0.48 1.36 3.09
CA GLY A 350 0.72 1.23 2.27
C GLY A 350 1.08 -0.22 1.94
N GLY A 351 0.95 -1.13 2.92
CA GLY A 351 1.15 -2.57 2.72
C GLY A 351 0.15 -3.17 1.72
N LEU A 352 -1.11 -2.73 1.75
CA LEU A 352 -2.12 -3.16 0.78
C LEU A 352 -1.71 -2.84 -0.66
N ILE A 353 -1.19 -1.62 -0.91
CA ILE A 353 -0.77 -1.21 -2.25
C ILE A 353 0.36 -2.13 -2.75
N MET A 354 1.35 -2.38 -1.91
CA MET A 354 2.45 -3.26 -2.27
C MET A 354 1.98 -4.70 -2.55
N SER A 355 1.05 -5.23 -1.74
CA SER A 355 0.47 -6.56 -1.95
C SER A 355 -0.28 -6.67 -3.28
N MET A 356 -1.04 -5.64 -3.65
CA MET A 356 -1.73 -5.59 -4.95
C MET A 356 -0.75 -5.63 -6.12
N PHE A 357 0.27 -4.76 -6.09
CA PHE A 357 1.21 -4.67 -7.20
C PHE A 357 2.16 -5.86 -7.28
N GLU A 358 2.51 -6.51 -6.16
CA GLU A 358 3.21 -7.79 -6.16
C GLU A 358 2.38 -8.85 -6.91
N TRP A 359 1.09 -8.95 -6.58
CA TRP A 359 0.23 -9.91 -7.24
C TRP A 359 0.04 -9.59 -8.73
N LEU A 360 -0.22 -8.32 -9.09
CA LEU A 360 -0.41 -7.89 -10.48
C LEU A 360 0.86 -7.98 -11.34
N SER A 361 2.04 -7.98 -10.73
CA SER A 361 3.32 -8.21 -11.40
C SER A 361 3.78 -9.68 -11.36
N TYR A 362 2.90 -10.60 -10.99
CA TYR A 362 3.18 -12.03 -10.92
C TYR A 362 4.33 -12.38 -9.95
N GLY A 363 4.50 -11.58 -8.90
CA GLY A 363 5.57 -11.74 -7.91
C GLY A 363 6.93 -11.19 -8.34
N GLU A 364 7.01 -10.51 -9.48
CA GLU A 364 8.29 -9.94 -9.94
C GLU A 364 8.70 -8.67 -9.19
N LEU A 365 7.72 -7.87 -8.78
CA LEU A 365 7.91 -6.59 -8.10
C LEU A 365 6.79 -6.31 -7.07
N PRO A 366 7.11 -5.73 -5.91
CA PRO A 366 8.45 -5.41 -5.41
C PRO A 366 9.35 -6.64 -5.30
N VAL A 367 10.67 -6.47 -5.46
CA VAL A 367 11.59 -7.61 -5.38
C VAL A 367 11.53 -8.22 -3.98
N ASP A 368 11.28 -9.52 -3.90
CA ASP A 368 11.35 -10.24 -2.62
C ASP A 368 12.81 -10.36 -2.17
N THR A 369 13.14 -9.71 -1.08
CA THR A 369 14.45 -9.75 -0.44
C THR A 369 14.43 -10.47 0.90
N SER A 370 13.34 -11.16 1.20
CA SER A 370 13.24 -11.92 2.44
C SER A 370 14.24 -13.09 2.45
N ARG A 371 14.72 -13.34 3.62
CA ARG A 371 15.59 -14.50 3.89
C ARG A 371 14.91 -15.39 4.91
N PRO A 372 15.14 -16.71 4.83
CA PRO A 372 14.71 -17.60 5.91
C PRO A 372 15.27 -17.11 7.23
N ASP A 373 14.48 -17.21 8.28
CA ASP A 373 14.95 -16.89 9.62
C ASP A 373 16.21 -17.71 9.92
N PRO A 374 17.28 -17.08 10.48
CA PRO A 374 18.45 -17.83 10.89
C PRO A 374 18.04 -18.93 11.86
N ILE A 375 18.59 -20.11 11.69
CA ILE A 375 18.29 -21.32 12.49
C ILE A 375 18.53 -21.07 14.00
N ASP A 376 19.37 -20.10 14.36
CA ASP A 376 19.77 -19.74 15.72
C ASP A 376 19.03 -18.53 16.31
N ASN A 377 17.92 -18.09 15.74
CA ASN A 377 17.13 -17.00 16.33
C ASN A 377 16.41 -17.40 17.63
N ASN A 378 16.29 -18.69 17.91
CA ASN A 378 15.64 -19.18 19.11
C ASN A 378 16.70 -19.50 20.18
N LEU A 379 16.91 -18.58 21.12
CA LEU A 379 17.58 -18.88 22.37
C LEU A 379 16.74 -19.93 23.13
N THR A 380 17.22 -21.18 23.15
CA THR A 380 16.58 -22.27 23.90
C THR A 380 16.77 -22.17 25.41
N ILE A 381 17.43 -21.11 25.89
CA ILE A 381 17.65 -20.82 27.30
C ILE A 381 16.45 -20.05 27.88
N GLY A 382 15.94 -20.47 29.03
CA GLY A 382 14.86 -19.75 29.73
C GLY A 382 15.26 -18.30 30.09
N ALA A 383 14.29 -17.45 30.35
CA ALA A 383 14.47 -16.03 30.65
C ALA A 383 15.45 -15.78 31.81
N GLU A 384 15.45 -16.63 32.84
CA GLU A 384 16.38 -16.56 33.99
C GLU A 384 17.83 -16.87 33.57
N ALA A 385 18.02 -17.91 32.74
CA ALA A 385 19.34 -18.26 32.21
C ALA A 385 19.87 -17.19 31.27
N ALA A 386 19.00 -16.57 30.46
CA ALA A 386 19.36 -15.43 29.60
C ALA A 386 19.83 -14.23 30.39
N GLY A 387 19.21 -13.93 31.55
CA GLY A 387 19.65 -12.90 32.49
C GLY A 387 21.06 -13.17 33.04
N ASN A 388 21.33 -14.41 33.41
CA ASN A 388 22.65 -14.83 33.91
C ASN A 388 23.72 -14.73 32.81
N VAL A 389 23.46 -15.18 31.61
CA VAL A 389 24.37 -15.05 30.44
C VAL A 389 24.66 -13.59 30.15
N LYS A 390 23.65 -12.73 30.17
CA LYS A 390 23.81 -11.28 29.98
C LYS A 390 24.75 -10.70 31.05
N THR A 391 24.58 -11.06 32.32
CA THR A 391 25.44 -10.60 33.44
C THR A 391 26.88 -11.06 33.27
N ILE A 392 27.08 -12.32 32.88
CA ILE A 392 28.41 -12.88 32.62
C ILE A 392 29.12 -12.12 31.49
N LEU A 393 28.45 -11.94 30.36
CA LEU A 393 29.04 -11.30 29.18
C LEU A 393 29.25 -9.80 29.38
N GLN A 394 28.36 -9.12 30.09
CA GLN A 394 28.36 -7.67 30.22
C GLN A 394 29.30 -7.21 31.35
N TRP A 395 29.45 -7.99 32.42
CA TRP A 395 30.18 -7.57 33.61
C TRP A 395 31.37 -8.49 33.94
N ILE A 396 31.15 -9.79 34.03
CA ILE A 396 32.20 -10.72 34.53
C ILE A 396 33.31 -10.85 33.49
N LEU A 397 33.00 -11.09 32.25
CA LEU A 397 34.00 -11.29 31.21
C LEU A 397 34.88 -10.06 30.96
N PRO A 398 34.38 -8.82 30.86
CA PRO A 398 35.22 -7.63 30.75
C PRO A 398 36.14 -7.41 31.95
N VAL A 399 35.65 -7.67 33.17
CA VAL A 399 36.48 -7.57 34.40
C VAL A 399 37.61 -8.58 34.39
N LEU A 400 37.32 -9.84 33.99
CA LEU A 400 38.35 -10.87 33.91
C LEU A 400 39.42 -10.53 32.86
N ILE A 401 39.00 -10.01 31.69
CA ILE A 401 39.94 -9.55 30.65
C ILE A 401 40.81 -8.41 31.16
N LEU A 402 40.22 -7.45 31.89
CA LEU A 402 40.94 -6.32 32.45
C LEU A 402 41.95 -6.78 33.51
N LEU A 403 41.55 -7.66 34.44
CA LEU A 403 42.44 -8.23 35.44
C LEU A 403 43.57 -9.04 34.81
N GLY A 404 43.28 -9.86 33.80
CA GLY A 404 44.28 -10.59 33.02
C GLY A 404 45.30 -9.67 32.33
N GLY A 405 44.80 -8.57 31.73
CA GLY A 405 45.66 -7.53 31.14
C GLY A 405 46.59 -6.86 32.16
N VAL A 406 46.05 -6.50 33.33
CA VAL A 406 46.83 -5.91 34.41
C VAL A 406 47.90 -6.88 34.92
N LEU A 407 47.56 -8.14 35.14
CA LEU A 407 48.52 -9.17 35.56
C LEU A 407 49.66 -9.35 34.56
N LEU A 408 49.32 -9.37 33.26
CA LEU A 408 50.34 -9.46 32.21
C LEU A 408 51.27 -8.24 32.17
N LEU A 409 50.73 -7.03 32.44
CA LEU A 409 51.54 -5.81 32.55
C LEU A 409 52.49 -5.86 33.74
N PHE A 410 52.03 -6.34 34.91
CA PHE A 410 52.91 -6.53 36.06
C PHE A 410 53.99 -7.58 35.87
N ARG A 411 53.68 -8.64 35.12
CA ARG A 411 54.67 -9.73 34.84
C ARG A 411 55.69 -9.33 33.76
N ARG A 412 55.44 -8.30 32.98
CA ARG A 412 56.38 -7.76 31.99
C ARG A 412 57.27 -6.65 32.50
N ARG A 413 57.02 -6.12 33.69
CA ARG A 413 57.93 -5.27 34.44
C ARG A 413 58.83 -6.11 35.36
#